data_202f71717550abf897b1d7e36c2223ff
#
_entry.id   202f71717550abf897b1d7e36c2223ff
#
_cell.length_a   1.000
_cell.length_b   1.000
_cell.length_c   1.000
_cell.angle_alpha   90.00
_cell.angle_beta   90.00
_cell.angle_gamma   90.00
#
_symmetry.space_group_name_H-M   'P 1'
#
loop_
_entity.id
_entity.type
_entity.pdbx_description
1 polymer ?
#
loop_
_entity_poly.entity_id
_entity_poly.type
_entity_poly.pdbx_seq_one_letter_code
_entity_poly.pdbx_strand_id
1 'polypeptide(L)'
;MISTDELKNLLEKLSNAHGVSGYEGSVRQIIEEEVRPYVDDIRTDKMGNLIATKRGGSPVIMLAAHMDEVGLMVKYVDDKGFIYFTKTGGWFDQTLLNQRMILHAENGIVYGVIGSKPPHAIKEEDKNKVIKAEDMFIDIGATSREDAEKLGVKVGTPMTPDMEFRSLGNDRVTGKAFDNRAGCTMLIEGLRRIKDVKATVHAVFTVQEEVGLKGARTSAFGLNPDVAVATDVNYTGDHPGIEKKQSSIEMGKGPSITVSDAQGQGIIVPEQVLKWLKEAAESGNIPYQLEVGEGGTTDASAIHLAREGIPSGVISPPSRYIHTPVSVLSLSDLENSAQLVAKAVEIADRFF
;
A
#
# COMPACT_ATOMS: atom_id res chain seq x y z
N MET A 1 9.93 23.63 0.66
CA MET A 1 9.02 22.73 1.37
C MET A 1 7.75 22.69 0.56
N ILE A 2 7.29 21.50 0.27
CA ILE A 2 5.99 21.30 -0.39
C ILE A 2 4.90 21.64 0.61
N SER A 3 3.82 22.24 0.17
CA SER A 3 2.70 22.58 1.07
C SER A 3 1.95 21.30 1.47
N THR A 4 1.31 21.32 2.63
CA THR A 4 0.43 20.21 3.06
C THR A 4 -0.66 19.93 2.04
N ASP A 5 -1.10 20.92 1.27
CA ASP A 5 -2.08 20.76 0.21
C ASP A 5 -1.52 19.99 -0.99
N GLU A 6 -0.25 20.19 -1.38
CA GLU A 6 0.37 19.42 -2.45
C GLU A 6 0.56 17.96 -2.07
N LEU A 7 0.99 17.66 -0.83
CA LEU A 7 1.09 16.30 -0.30
C LEU A 7 -0.29 15.61 -0.30
N LYS A 8 -1.31 16.31 0.18
CA LYS A 8 -2.70 15.83 0.19
C LYS A 8 -3.18 15.52 -1.22
N ASN A 9 -2.97 16.44 -2.18
CA ASN A 9 -3.40 16.26 -3.57
C ASN A 9 -2.70 15.06 -4.23
N LEU A 10 -1.42 14.83 -3.95
CA LEU A 10 -0.69 13.66 -4.43
C LEU A 10 -1.28 12.37 -3.86
N LEU A 11 -1.51 12.31 -2.54
CA LEU A 11 -2.14 11.16 -1.90
C LEU A 11 -3.55 10.91 -2.45
N GLU A 12 -4.37 11.95 -2.63
CA GLU A 12 -5.70 11.87 -3.21
C GLU A 12 -5.66 11.30 -4.64
N LYS A 13 -4.75 11.81 -5.49
CA LYS A 13 -4.54 11.33 -6.86
C LYS A 13 -4.18 9.84 -6.87
N LEU A 14 -3.28 9.40 -5.99
CA LEU A 14 -2.85 8.00 -5.91
C LEU A 14 -3.92 7.10 -5.26
N SER A 15 -4.61 7.57 -4.21
CA SER A 15 -5.67 6.82 -3.55
C SER A 15 -6.88 6.57 -4.46
N ASN A 16 -7.28 7.57 -5.24
CA ASN A 16 -8.40 7.46 -6.18
C ASN A 16 -8.05 6.64 -7.44
N ALA A 17 -6.77 6.47 -7.77
CA ALA A 17 -6.34 5.62 -8.86
C ALA A 17 -6.62 4.14 -8.55
N HIS A 18 -6.97 3.36 -9.58
CA HIS A 18 -7.33 1.96 -9.45
C HIS A 18 -6.17 1.06 -9.90
N GLY A 19 -5.85 0.04 -9.11
CA GLY A 19 -4.78 -0.89 -9.41
C GLY A 19 -4.72 -2.02 -8.40
N VAL A 20 -5.49 -3.09 -8.63
CA VAL A 20 -5.32 -4.34 -7.87
C VAL A 20 -4.07 -5.06 -8.33
N SER A 21 -3.58 -6.02 -7.53
CA SER A 21 -2.40 -6.84 -7.86
C SER A 21 -2.46 -7.40 -9.28
N GLY A 22 -1.44 -7.10 -10.09
CA GLY A 22 -1.33 -7.49 -11.49
C GLY A 22 -1.97 -6.49 -12.49
N TYR A 23 -2.62 -5.43 -12.00
CA TYR A 23 -3.28 -4.40 -12.82
C TYR A 23 -2.88 -2.98 -12.39
N GLU A 24 -1.64 -2.78 -11.97
CA GLU A 24 -1.11 -1.54 -11.41
C GLU A 24 -0.79 -0.46 -12.47
N GLY A 25 -1.09 -0.72 -13.74
CA GLY A 25 -0.65 0.11 -14.87
C GLY A 25 -1.01 1.60 -14.77
N SER A 26 -2.23 1.93 -14.34
CA SER A 26 -2.68 3.32 -14.18
C SER A 26 -1.95 4.05 -13.05
N VAL A 27 -1.72 3.35 -11.95
CA VAL A 27 -0.96 3.88 -10.80
C VAL A 27 0.50 4.11 -11.17
N ARG A 28 1.10 3.15 -11.86
CA ARG A 28 2.48 3.25 -12.34
C ARG A 28 2.67 4.48 -13.24
N GLN A 29 1.73 4.75 -14.14
CA GLN A 29 1.80 5.93 -15.00
C GLN A 29 1.80 7.23 -14.20
N ILE A 30 0.91 7.34 -13.20
CA ILE A 30 0.85 8.52 -12.32
C ILE A 30 2.18 8.70 -11.59
N ILE A 31 2.72 7.62 -11.01
CA ILE A 31 3.98 7.69 -10.25
C ILE A 31 5.14 8.06 -11.18
N GLU A 32 5.20 7.48 -12.38
CA GLU A 32 6.24 7.80 -13.36
C GLU A 32 6.25 9.29 -13.71
N GLU A 33 5.07 9.90 -13.92
CA GLU A 33 4.94 11.33 -14.17
C GLU A 33 5.46 12.17 -12.98
N GLU A 34 5.11 11.77 -11.75
CA GLU A 34 5.44 12.51 -10.53
C GLU A 34 6.93 12.42 -10.16
N VAL A 35 7.61 11.30 -10.44
CA VAL A 35 9.04 11.12 -10.08
C VAL A 35 9.99 11.60 -11.17
N ARG A 36 9.56 11.68 -12.41
CA ARG A 36 10.41 12.00 -13.59
C ARG A 36 11.32 13.23 -13.42
N PRO A 37 10.88 14.35 -12.82
CA PRO A 37 11.72 15.53 -12.64
C PRO A 37 12.84 15.37 -11.61
N TYR A 38 12.83 14.30 -10.81
CA TYR A 38 13.69 14.17 -9.62
C TYR A 38 14.71 13.03 -9.72
N VAL A 39 14.69 12.28 -10.82
CA VAL A 39 15.52 11.08 -11.04
C VAL A 39 16.23 11.12 -12.39
N ASP A 40 17.31 10.36 -12.52
CA ASP A 40 18.14 10.34 -13.72
C ASP A 40 17.71 9.26 -14.71
N ASP A 41 17.03 8.21 -14.25
CA ASP A 41 16.59 7.08 -15.06
C ASP A 41 15.30 6.50 -14.53
N ILE A 42 14.43 6.07 -15.43
CA ILE A 42 13.19 5.38 -15.10
C ILE A 42 13.03 4.19 -16.02
N ARG A 43 12.77 3.02 -15.44
CA ARG A 43 12.45 1.82 -16.20
C ARG A 43 11.38 0.99 -15.54
N THR A 44 10.65 0.25 -16.32
CA THR A 44 9.75 -0.80 -15.84
C THR A 44 10.41 -2.16 -16.08
N ASP A 45 10.47 -3.01 -15.06
CA ASP A 45 11.01 -4.36 -15.20
C ASP A 45 9.97 -5.34 -15.79
N LYS A 46 10.37 -6.62 -15.95
CA LYS A 46 9.49 -7.64 -16.56
C LYS A 46 8.30 -8.03 -15.68
N MET A 47 8.36 -7.76 -14.37
CA MET A 47 7.23 -7.98 -13.46
C MET A 47 6.24 -6.81 -13.48
N GLY A 48 6.68 -5.63 -13.93
CA GLY A 48 5.91 -4.41 -13.91
C GLY A 48 6.30 -3.43 -12.79
N ASN A 49 7.34 -3.71 -12.01
CA ASN A 49 7.86 -2.74 -11.04
C ASN A 49 8.38 -1.50 -11.76
N LEU A 50 8.04 -0.31 -11.26
CA LEU A 50 8.64 0.93 -11.71
C LEU A 50 9.89 1.20 -10.87
N ILE A 51 11.03 1.34 -11.51
CA ILE A 51 12.32 1.60 -10.89
C ILE A 51 12.79 2.98 -11.32
N ALA A 52 12.77 3.93 -10.39
CA ALA A 52 13.23 5.30 -10.57
C ALA A 52 14.58 5.46 -9.88
N THR A 53 15.62 5.79 -10.64
CA THR A 53 16.99 5.83 -10.16
C THR A 53 17.52 7.25 -10.09
N LYS A 54 18.02 7.65 -8.93
CA LYS A 54 18.86 8.82 -8.74
C LYS A 54 20.31 8.36 -8.57
N ARG A 55 21.16 8.74 -9.52
CA ARG A 55 22.54 8.26 -9.58
C ARG A 55 23.42 8.99 -8.58
N GLY A 56 24.27 8.23 -7.90
CA GLY A 56 25.29 8.69 -7.00
C GLY A 56 26.43 7.66 -6.96
N GLY A 57 27.16 7.62 -5.85
CA GLY A 57 28.16 6.60 -5.56
C GLY A 57 27.60 5.48 -4.68
N SER A 58 28.44 5.04 -3.75
CA SER A 58 28.12 4.09 -2.69
C SER A 58 27.60 4.82 -1.46
N PRO A 59 26.71 4.22 -0.67
CA PRO A 59 26.05 2.93 -0.89
C PRO A 59 24.97 2.96 -1.97
N VAL A 60 24.58 1.78 -2.46
CA VAL A 60 23.38 1.59 -3.29
C VAL A 60 22.19 1.31 -2.37
N ILE A 61 21.21 2.17 -2.39
CA ILE A 61 20.02 2.10 -1.52
C ILE A 61 18.81 1.71 -2.35
N MET A 62 18.03 0.76 -1.88
CA MET A 62 16.70 0.47 -2.41
C MET A 62 15.64 1.00 -1.45
N LEU A 63 14.77 1.86 -1.95
CA LEU A 63 13.53 2.27 -1.28
C LEU A 63 12.38 1.55 -1.98
N ALA A 64 11.48 0.91 -1.25
CA ALA A 64 10.38 0.14 -1.83
C ALA A 64 9.03 0.56 -1.29
N ALA A 65 8.02 0.68 -2.18
CA ALA A 65 6.61 0.85 -1.83
C ALA A 65 5.76 0.13 -2.87
N HIS A 66 4.73 -0.61 -2.46
CA HIS A 66 3.90 -1.29 -3.45
C HIS A 66 2.80 -0.41 -4.03
N MET A 67 2.51 -0.64 -5.32
CA MET A 67 1.50 0.08 -6.08
C MET A 67 0.13 -0.57 -6.02
N ASP A 68 0.07 -1.87 -5.79
CA ASP A 68 -1.20 -2.59 -5.76
C ASP A 68 -2.02 -2.28 -4.50
N GLU A 69 -3.30 -2.51 -4.62
CA GLU A 69 -4.28 -2.43 -3.54
C GLU A 69 -5.05 -3.74 -3.44
N VAL A 70 -5.59 -4.05 -2.27
CA VAL A 70 -6.54 -5.13 -2.09
C VAL A 70 -7.77 -4.92 -2.97
N GLY A 71 -8.28 -5.98 -3.58
CA GLY A 71 -9.42 -5.91 -4.48
C GLY A 71 -10.13 -7.24 -4.65
N LEU A 72 -10.91 -7.33 -5.71
CA LEU A 72 -11.63 -8.54 -6.09
C LEU A 72 -11.37 -8.87 -7.56
N MET A 73 -11.65 -10.11 -7.94
CA MET A 73 -11.56 -10.56 -9.33
C MET A 73 -12.76 -11.44 -9.66
N VAL A 74 -13.37 -11.24 -10.82
CA VAL A 74 -14.49 -12.05 -11.32
C VAL A 74 -14.03 -13.51 -11.46
N LYS A 75 -14.71 -14.41 -10.74
CA LYS A 75 -14.47 -15.84 -10.78
C LYS A 75 -15.49 -16.57 -11.66
N TYR A 76 -16.74 -16.11 -11.65
CA TYR A 76 -17.86 -16.74 -12.37
C TYR A 76 -19.00 -15.74 -12.57
N VAL A 77 -19.71 -15.86 -13.67
CA VAL A 77 -20.95 -15.11 -13.95
C VAL A 77 -22.07 -16.15 -14.11
N ASP A 78 -23.13 -16.03 -13.34
CA ASP A 78 -24.25 -16.97 -13.44
C ASP A 78 -25.20 -16.65 -14.61
N ASP A 79 -26.17 -17.53 -14.85
CA ASP A 79 -27.11 -17.37 -15.97
C ASP A 79 -28.08 -16.19 -15.82
N LYS A 80 -28.16 -15.60 -14.62
CA LYS A 80 -28.95 -14.40 -14.31
C LYS A 80 -28.12 -13.11 -14.33
N GLY A 81 -26.80 -13.20 -14.59
CA GLY A 81 -25.92 -12.06 -14.66
C GLY A 81 -25.27 -11.64 -13.33
N PHE A 82 -25.48 -12.39 -12.24
CA PHE A 82 -24.78 -12.13 -10.98
C PHE A 82 -23.32 -12.58 -11.04
N ILE A 83 -22.43 -11.77 -10.45
CA ILE A 83 -20.98 -11.96 -10.49
C ILE A 83 -20.51 -12.59 -9.19
N TYR A 84 -19.87 -13.74 -9.27
CA TYR A 84 -19.13 -14.37 -8.16
C TYR A 84 -17.64 -14.05 -8.31
N PHE A 85 -16.97 -13.84 -7.18
CA PHE A 85 -15.64 -13.29 -7.16
C PHE A 85 -14.68 -14.06 -6.23
N THR A 86 -13.40 -13.77 -6.36
CA THR A 86 -12.36 -14.11 -5.40
C THR A 86 -11.71 -12.83 -4.90
N LYS A 87 -11.19 -12.87 -3.67
CA LYS A 87 -10.42 -11.77 -3.10
C LYS A 87 -9.01 -11.75 -3.67
N THR A 88 -8.48 -10.55 -3.85
CA THR A 88 -7.08 -10.28 -4.16
C THR A 88 -6.53 -9.48 -2.99
N GLY A 89 -5.60 -10.07 -2.23
CA GLY A 89 -5.12 -9.52 -0.96
C GLY A 89 -5.98 -9.85 0.26
N GLY A 90 -5.65 -9.24 1.37
CA GLY A 90 -6.15 -9.58 2.71
C GLY A 90 -7.48 -8.93 3.10
N TRP A 91 -8.56 -9.15 2.37
CA TRP A 91 -9.89 -8.65 2.74
C TRP A 91 -10.52 -9.41 3.90
N PHE A 92 -11.11 -8.67 4.84
CA PHE A 92 -11.98 -9.21 5.86
C PHE A 92 -13.42 -9.32 5.32
N ASP A 93 -14.01 -10.53 5.32
CA ASP A 93 -15.31 -10.80 4.66
C ASP A 93 -16.43 -9.86 5.14
N GLN A 94 -16.46 -9.49 6.42
CA GLN A 94 -17.50 -8.61 6.97
C GLN A 94 -17.48 -7.19 6.37
N THR A 95 -16.34 -6.72 5.85
CA THR A 95 -16.22 -5.38 5.27
C THR A 95 -16.63 -5.32 3.80
N LEU A 96 -16.96 -6.46 3.18
CA LEU A 96 -17.34 -6.55 1.76
C LEU A 96 -18.84 -6.29 1.54
N LEU A 97 -19.70 -6.73 2.46
CA LEU A 97 -21.14 -6.60 2.30
C LEU A 97 -21.57 -5.15 2.14
N ASN A 98 -22.48 -4.91 1.19
CA ASN A 98 -23.05 -3.60 0.89
C ASN A 98 -22.05 -2.57 0.35
N GLN A 99 -20.85 -3.01 -0.07
CA GLN A 99 -19.92 -2.14 -0.77
C GLN A 99 -20.32 -1.97 -2.23
N ARG A 100 -20.10 -0.77 -2.76
CA ARG A 100 -20.10 -0.51 -4.20
C ARG A 100 -18.73 -0.85 -4.75
N MET A 101 -18.72 -1.45 -5.94
CA MET A 101 -17.51 -1.88 -6.63
C MET A 101 -17.45 -1.29 -8.04
N ILE A 102 -16.23 -1.04 -8.47
CA ILE A 102 -15.92 -0.69 -9.86
C ILE A 102 -15.28 -1.91 -10.49
N LEU A 103 -15.93 -2.44 -11.53
CA LEU A 103 -15.40 -3.51 -12.37
C LEU A 103 -14.67 -2.86 -13.57
N HIS A 104 -13.40 -3.18 -13.73
CA HIS A 104 -12.57 -2.67 -14.83
C HIS A 104 -12.71 -3.60 -16.03
N ALA A 105 -13.87 -3.51 -16.71
CA ALA A 105 -14.24 -4.35 -17.81
C ALA A 105 -13.56 -3.94 -19.13
N GLU A 106 -13.56 -4.83 -20.14
CA GLU A 106 -12.92 -4.55 -21.44
C GLU A 106 -13.49 -3.32 -22.15
N ASN A 107 -14.80 -3.09 -21.98
CA ASN A 107 -15.51 -1.99 -22.64
C ASN A 107 -15.56 -0.71 -21.81
N GLY A 108 -14.86 -0.68 -20.67
CA GLY A 108 -14.83 0.46 -19.74
C GLY A 108 -15.23 0.09 -18.31
N ILE A 109 -15.62 1.08 -17.54
CA ILE A 109 -16.00 0.91 -16.15
C ILE A 109 -17.45 0.44 -16.05
N VAL A 110 -17.68 -0.59 -15.23
CA VAL A 110 -19.01 -1.07 -14.84
C VAL A 110 -19.14 -0.96 -13.32
N TYR A 111 -20.23 -0.38 -12.83
CA TYR A 111 -20.51 -0.29 -11.40
C TYR A 111 -21.34 -1.49 -10.94
N GLY A 112 -21.05 -1.96 -9.73
CA GLY A 112 -21.79 -3.06 -9.11
C GLY A 112 -21.92 -2.89 -7.61
N VAL A 113 -22.80 -3.67 -7.00
CA VAL A 113 -23.01 -3.70 -5.54
C VAL A 113 -22.89 -5.11 -5.02
N ILE A 114 -22.15 -5.29 -3.92
CA ILE A 114 -22.17 -6.54 -3.16
C ILE A 114 -23.44 -6.55 -2.34
N GLY A 115 -24.44 -7.34 -2.79
CA GLY A 115 -25.76 -7.38 -2.19
C GLY A 115 -25.81 -8.14 -0.86
N SER A 116 -26.86 -7.87 -0.08
CA SER A 116 -27.17 -8.63 1.13
C SER A 116 -28.68 -8.89 1.24
N LYS A 117 -29.06 -9.92 2.01
CA LYS A 117 -30.45 -10.15 2.34
C LYS A 117 -30.95 -9.05 3.29
N PRO A 118 -32.20 -8.56 3.11
CA PRO A 118 -32.78 -7.65 4.06
C PRO A 118 -32.99 -8.33 5.43
N PRO A 119 -32.96 -7.61 6.56
CA PRO A 119 -32.98 -8.20 7.92
C PRO A 119 -34.15 -9.16 8.16
N HIS A 120 -35.33 -8.85 7.61
CA HIS A 120 -36.55 -9.68 7.77
C HIS A 120 -36.54 -10.99 6.95
N ALA A 121 -35.60 -11.13 6.01
CA ALA A 121 -35.43 -12.37 5.22
C ALA A 121 -34.27 -13.25 5.79
N ILE A 122 -33.60 -12.80 6.84
CA ILE A 122 -32.53 -13.55 7.52
C ILE A 122 -33.17 -14.37 8.63
N LYS A 123 -32.91 -15.68 8.66
CA LYS A 123 -33.36 -16.57 9.75
C LYS A 123 -32.66 -16.15 11.07
N GLU A 124 -33.34 -16.30 12.21
CA GLU A 124 -32.81 -15.90 13.52
C GLU A 124 -31.44 -16.54 13.82
N GLU A 125 -31.24 -17.80 13.48
CA GLU A 125 -30.01 -18.57 13.65
C GLU A 125 -28.82 -18.08 12.80
N ASP A 126 -29.11 -17.30 11.74
CA ASP A 126 -28.11 -16.80 10.78
C ASP A 126 -27.71 -15.33 11.01
N LYS A 127 -28.46 -14.60 11.85
CA LYS A 127 -28.27 -13.16 12.07
C LYS A 127 -26.87 -12.78 12.57
N ASN A 128 -26.25 -13.66 13.34
CA ASN A 128 -24.93 -13.44 13.92
C ASN A 128 -23.81 -14.19 13.19
N LYS A 129 -24.12 -14.84 12.06
CA LYS A 129 -23.11 -15.53 11.26
C LYS A 129 -22.42 -14.58 10.28
N VAL A 130 -21.11 -14.69 10.17
CA VAL A 130 -20.35 -14.01 9.13
C VAL A 130 -20.64 -14.66 7.78
N ILE A 131 -21.15 -13.88 6.84
CA ILE A 131 -21.29 -14.32 5.45
C ILE A 131 -19.90 -14.37 4.83
N LYS A 132 -19.52 -15.52 4.28
CA LYS A 132 -18.23 -15.68 3.63
C LYS A 132 -18.21 -15.08 2.22
N ALA A 133 -17.05 -14.59 1.78
CA ALA A 133 -16.90 -14.01 0.45
C ALA A 133 -17.35 -14.98 -0.67
N GLU A 134 -17.17 -16.30 -0.48
CA GLU A 134 -17.62 -17.33 -1.44
C GLU A 134 -19.14 -17.42 -1.61
N ASP A 135 -19.91 -16.94 -0.61
CA ASP A 135 -21.39 -16.89 -0.62
C ASP A 135 -21.92 -15.52 -1.08
N MET A 136 -21.03 -14.55 -1.34
CA MET A 136 -21.39 -13.21 -1.80
C MET A 136 -21.44 -13.16 -3.32
N PHE A 137 -22.18 -12.18 -3.82
CA PHE A 137 -22.27 -11.88 -5.25
C PHE A 137 -22.33 -10.38 -5.48
N ILE A 138 -21.97 -9.96 -6.69
CA ILE A 138 -22.10 -8.57 -7.13
C ILE A 138 -23.23 -8.50 -8.16
N ASP A 139 -24.12 -7.55 -7.94
CA ASP A 139 -25.19 -7.17 -8.87
C ASP A 139 -24.69 -5.96 -9.69
N ILE A 140 -24.63 -6.12 -11.00
CA ILE A 140 -24.27 -5.08 -11.99
C ILE A 140 -25.48 -4.63 -12.82
N GLY A 141 -26.69 -5.08 -12.46
CA GLY A 141 -27.92 -4.80 -13.22
C GLY A 141 -28.09 -5.62 -14.49
N ALA A 142 -27.23 -6.61 -14.76
CA ALA A 142 -27.36 -7.53 -15.87
C ALA A 142 -28.51 -8.51 -15.61
N THR A 143 -29.20 -8.93 -16.67
CA THR A 143 -30.34 -9.88 -16.60
C THR A 143 -29.98 -11.27 -17.09
N SER A 144 -28.79 -11.42 -17.67
CA SER A 144 -28.24 -12.70 -18.12
C SER A 144 -26.70 -12.62 -18.19
N ARG A 145 -26.07 -13.78 -18.35
CA ARG A 145 -24.63 -13.86 -18.60
C ARG A 145 -24.21 -13.07 -19.84
N GLU A 146 -24.98 -13.18 -20.91
CA GLU A 146 -24.73 -12.48 -22.17
C GLU A 146 -24.82 -10.95 -22.00
N ASP A 147 -25.66 -10.46 -21.10
CA ASP A 147 -25.72 -9.02 -20.78
C ASP A 147 -24.44 -8.57 -20.06
N ALA A 148 -23.94 -9.34 -19.11
CA ALA A 148 -22.66 -9.05 -18.45
C ALA A 148 -21.49 -9.07 -19.45
N GLU A 149 -21.45 -10.05 -20.35
CA GLU A 149 -20.44 -10.15 -21.41
C GLU A 149 -20.49 -8.98 -22.40
N LYS A 150 -21.67 -8.48 -22.76
CA LYS A 150 -21.82 -7.26 -23.58
C LYS A 150 -21.25 -6.02 -22.90
N LEU A 151 -21.29 -5.94 -21.57
CA LEU A 151 -20.65 -4.90 -20.78
C LEU A 151 -19.12 -5.08 -20.71
N GLY A 152 -18.58 -6.18 -21.23
CA GLY A 152 -17.17 -6.53 -21.18
C GLY A 152 -16.74 -7.18 -19.86
N VAL A 153 -17.69 -7.60 -19.02
CA VAL A 153 -17.42 -8.30 -17.76
C VAL A 153 -17.26 -9.79 -18.03
N LYS A 154 -16.09 -10.33 -17.66
CA LYS A 154 -15.76 -11.75 -17.86
C LYS A 154 -14.89 -12.27 -16.70
N VAL A 155 -14.67 -13.58 -16.67
CA VAL A 155 -13.74 -14.20 -15.72
C VAL A 155 -12.36 -13.52 -15.83
N GLY A 156 -11.81 -13.11 -14.69
CA GLY A 156 -10.55 -12.37 -14.60
C GLY A 156 -10.70 -10.85 -14.62
N THR A 157 -11.91 -10.28 -14.80
CA THR A 157 -12.11 -8.82 -14.67
C THR A 157 -11.77 -8.36 -13.26
N PRO A 158 -10.78 -7.44 -13.07
CA PRO A 158 -10.41 -6.92 -11.76
C PRO A 158 -11.42 -5.89 -11.26
N MET A 159 -11.51 -5.78 -9.93
CA MET A 159 -12.48 -4.91 -9.28
C MET A 159 -11.88 -4.20 -8.08
N THR A 160 -12.21 -2.92 -7.93
CA THR A 160 -11.80 -2.07 -6.80
C THR A 160 -13.01 -1.47 -6.09
N PRO A 161 -12.91 -1.07 -4.82
CA PRO A 161 -13.97 -0.33 -4.15
C PRO A 161 -14.29 0.99 -4.86
N ASP A 162 -15.57 1.31 -4.98
CA ASP A 162 -16.03 2.63 -5.39
C ASP A 162 -16.07 3.56 -4.16
N MET A 163 -14.90 4.07 -3.82
CA MET A 163 -14.71 4.95 -2.66
C MET A 163 -13.76 6.09 -3.03
N GLU A 164 -14.18 7.32 -2.71
CA GLU A 164 -13.40 8.52 -2.96
C GLU A 164 -12.67 8.99 -1.69
N PHE A 165 -11.54 9.61 -1.90
CA PHE A 165 -10.79 10.30 -0.86
C PHE A 165 -11.59 11.47 -0.26
N ARG A 166 -11.51 11.67 1.06
CA ARG A 166 -12.15 12.76 1.80
C ARG A 166 -11.26 13.29 2.93
N SER A 167 -11.35 14.58 3.20
CA SER A 167 -10.80 15.16 4.43
C SER A 167 -11.75 14.88 5.59
N LEU A 168 -11.17 14.54 6.72
CA LEU A 168 -11.83 14.47 8.03
C LEU A 168 -11.43 15.68 8.89
N GLY A 169 -11.86 15.71 10.14
CA GLY A 169 -11.47 16.75 11.09
C GLY A 169 -9.96 16.80 11.36
N ASN A 170 -9.43 17.97 11.65
CA ASN A 170 -8.01 18.26 11.83
C ASN A 170 -7.21 17.96 10.55
N ASP A 171 -6.05 17.31 10.67
CA ASP A 171 -5.19 16.90 9.56
C ASP A 171 -5.45 15.46 9.07
N ARG A 172 -6.62 14.90 9.38
CA ARG A 172 -6.97 13.53 9.02
C ARG A 172 -7.63 13.45 7.65
N VAL A 173 -7.33 12.37 6.95
CA VAL A 173 -7.92 12.04 5.66
C VAL A 173 -8.38 10.59 5.66
N THR A 174 -9.38 10.26 4.82
CA THR A 174 -9.86 8.91 4.61
C THR A 174 -9.95 8.60 3.13
N GLY A 175 -9.68 7.37 2.77
CA GLY A 175 -9.74 6.88 1.39
C GLY A 175 -9.47 5.39 1.32
N LYS A 176 -9.59 4.85 0.11
CA LYS A 176 -9.15 3.48 -0.19
C LYS A 176 -7.63 3.45 -0.44
N ALA A 177 -7.05 2.28 -0.42
CA ALA A 177 -5.69 2.01 -0.88
C ALA A 177 -4.59 2.87 -0.22
N PHE A 178 -4.79 3.39 1.02
CA PHE A 178 -3.68 4.02 1.74
C PHE A 178 -2.55 3.01 1.99
N ASP A 179 -2.90 1.77 2.15
CA ASP A 179 -2.08 0.61 1.92
C ASP A 179 -2.04 0.30 0.41
N ASN A 180 -0.94 0.59 -0.35
CA ASN A 180 0.21 1.33 0.16
C ASN A 180 0.51 2.59 -0.70
N ARG A 181 -0.56 3.31 -1.10
CA ARG A 181 -0.41 4.59 -1.83
C ARG A 181 0.20 5.67 -0.92
N ALA A 182 0.08 5.50 0.42
CA ALA A 182 0.79 6.34 1.37
C ALA A 182 2.32 6.13 1.27
N GLY A 183 2.79 4.89 1.22
CA GLY A 183 4.20 4.58 0.99
C GLY A 183 4.69 5.09 -0.37
N CYS A 184 3.90 4.94 -1.44
CA CYS A 184 4.22 5.54 -2.74
C CYS A 184 4.34 7.07 -2.64
N THR A 185 3.43 7.74 -1.92
CA THR A 185 3.50 9.18 -1.66
C THR A 185 4.76 9.55 -0.90
N MET A 186 5.13 8.78 0.12
CA MET A 186 6.36 8.99 0.89
C MET A 186 7.62 8.92 0.01
N LEU A 187 7.70 7.94 -0.88
CA LEU A 187 8.84 7.79 -1.78
C LEU A 187 8.94 8.96 -2.76
N ILE A 188 7.83 9.34 -3.38
CA ILE A 188 7.79 10.49 -4.31
C ILE A 188 8.24 11.75 -3.59
N GLU A 189 7.67 12.03 -2.41
CA GLU A 189 8.02 13.20 -1.62
C GLU A 189 9.45 13.15 -1.07
N GLY A 190 9.92 11.96 -0.71
CA GLY A 190 11.32 11.73 -0.34
C GLY A 190 12.27 12.11 -1.48
N LEU A 191 12.02 11.63 -2.70
CA LEU A 191 12.82 11.95 -3.89
C LEU A 191 12.84 13.45 -4.20
N ARG A 192 11.71 14.15 -4.03
CA ARG A 192 11.61 15.61 -4.21
C ARG A 192 12.51 16.39 -3.23
N ARG A 193 12.77 15.84 -2.04
CA ARG A 193 13.58 16.46 -0.98
C ARG A 193 15.07 16.16 -1.10
N ILE A 194 15.45 15.06 -1.72
CA ILE A 194 16.85 14.66 -1.91
C ILE A 194 17.48 15.57 -2.98
N LYS A 195 18.33 16.52 -2.56
CA LYS A 195 19.00 17.45 -3.48
C LYS A 195 20.35 16.91 -3.92
N ASP A 196 21.25 16.71 -2.97
CA ASP A 196 22.62 16.24 -3.21
C ASP A 196 22.77 14.86 -2.58
N VAL A 197 22.75 13.82 -3.40
CA VAL A 197 22.87 12.45 -2.95
C VAL A 197 24.27 11.93 -3.27
N LYS A 198 24.96 11.40 -2.26
CA LYS A 198 26.20 10.65 -2.45
C LYS A 198 25.94 9.22 -2.87
N ALA A 199 24.91 8.62 -2.31
CA ALA A 199 24.47 7.26 -2.58
C ALA A 199 23.74 7.14 -3.93
N THR A 200 23.77 5.97 -4.54
CA THR A 200 22.83 5.62 -5.61
C THR A 200 21.51 5.19 -4.98
N VAL A 201 20.39 5.79 -5.40
CA VAL A 201 19.06 5.50 -4.85
C VAL A 201 18.17 4.91 -5.93
N HIS A 202 17.65 3.71 -5.69
CA HIS A 202 16.60 3.10 -6.48
C HIS A 202 15.28 3.19 -5.70
N ALA A 203 14.41 4.09 -6.10
CA ALA A 203 13.02 4.09 -5.64
C ALA A 203 12.22 3.09 -6.49
N VAL A 204 11.79 2.02 -5.87
CA VAL A 204 11.11 0.89 -6.52
C VAL A 204 9.66 0.88 -6.10
N PHE A 205 8.77 1.15 -7.05
CA PHE A 205 7.34 1.01 -6.85
C PHE A 205 6.95 -0.38 -7.31
N THR A 206 6.71 -1.25 -6.33
CA THR A 206 6.58 -2.68 -6.52
C THR A 206 5.16 -3.07 -6.94
N VAL A 207 5.02 -4.26 -7.50
CA VAL A 207 3.75 -4.86 -7.90
C VAL A 207 3.48 -6.14 -7.13
N GLN A 208 2.18 -6.49 -6.97
CA GLN A 208 1.76 -7.77 -6.41
C GLN A 208 2.34 -8.05 -5.01
N GLU A 209 2.42 -7.03 -4.18
CA GLU A 209 2.78 -7.17 -2.77
C GLU A 209 1.72 -7.96 -2.03
N GLU A 210 0.45 -7.56 -2.16
CA GLU A 210 -0.75 -8.09 -1.49
C GLU A 210 -1.01 -9.58 -1.74
N VAL A 211 -0.36 -10.14 -2.75
CA VAL A 211 -0.46 -11.56 -3.13
C VAL A 211 0.88 -12.29 -3.01
N GLY A 212 1.80 -11.78 -2.19
CA GLY A 212 3.01 -12.47 -1.78
C GLY A 212 4.33 -11.80 -2.17
N LEU A 213 4.46 -10.48 -2.05
CA LEU A 213 5.71 -9.69 -2.13
C LEU A 213 6.50 -9.93 -3.43
N LYS A 214 5.79 -10.17 -4.55
CA LYS A 214 6.42 -10.72 -5.77
C LYS A 214 7.34 -9.72 -6.45
N GLY A 215 6.90 -8.46 -6.54
CA GLY A 215 7.66 -7.38 -7.16
C GLY A 215 8.94 -7.07 -6.39
N ALA A 216 8.86 -6.99 -5.06
CA ALA A 216 10.00 -6.74 -4.19
C ALA A 216 11.09 -7.81 -4.33
N ARG A 217 10.67 -9.08 -4.35
CA ARG A 217 11.59 -10.22 -4.53
C ARG A 217 12.40 -10.11 -5.81
N THR A 218 11.74 -9.80 -6.92
CA THR A 218 12.40 -9.76 -8.23
C THR A 218 13.26 -8.51 -8.41
N SER A 219 12.79 -7.36 -7.93
CA SER A 219 13.55 -6.10 -8.04
C SER A 219 14.78 -6.09 -7.15
N ALA A 220 14.69 -6.55 -5.89
CA ALA A 220 15.83 -6.66 -4.99
C ALA A 220 16.91 -7.62 -5.54
N PHE A 221 16.48 -8.75 -6.10
CA PHE A 221 17.43 -9.69 -6.76
C PHE A 221 18.16 -9.03 -7.93
N GLY A 222 17.46 -8.24 -8.74
CA GLY A 222 18.04 -7.59 -9.94
C GLY A 222 18.93 -6.40 -9.62
N LEU A 223 18.56 -5.61 -8.60
CA LEU A 223 19.29 -4.38 -8.20
C LEU A 223 20.49 -4.66 -7.31
N ASN A 224 20.39 -5.69 -6.44
CA ASN A 224 21.43 -6.05 -5.47
C ASN A 224 21.92 -4.86 -4.63
N PRO A 225 21.07 -4.16 -3.91
CA PRO A 225 21.45 -2.99 -3.12
C PRO A 225 22.26 -3.37 -1.87
N ASP A 226 23.03 -2.41 -1.34
CA ASP A 226 23.78 -2.56 -0.08
C ASP A 226 22.85 -2.53 1.14
N VAL A 227 21.74 -1.77 1.04
CA VAL A 227 20.74 -1.61 2.10
C VAL A 227 19.39 -1.28 1.49
N ALA A 228 18.29 -1.65 2.16
CA ALA A 228 16.95 -1.32 1.72
C ALA A 228 16.06 -0.75 2.84
N VAL A 229 15.07 0.06 2.45
CA VAL A 229 13.97 0.49 3.30
C VAL A 229 12.66 0.26 2.56
N ALA A 230 11.78 -0.55 3.14
CA ALA A 230 10.40 -0.58 2.70
C ALA A 230 9.61 0.55 3.38
N THR A 231 8.73 1.18 2.63
CA THR A 231 7.76 2.13 3.15
C THR A 231 6.39 1.51 3.01
N ASP A 232 5.68 1.41 4.11
CA ASP A 232 4.36 0.80 4.17
C ASP A 232 3.52 1.49 5.24
N VAL A 233 2.23 1.19 5.36
CA VAL A 233 1.41 1.67 6.46
C VAL A 233 1.49 0.74 7.66
N ASN A 234 1.19 1.28 8.85
CA ASN A 234 1.17 0.50 10.07
C ASN A 234 -0.09 0.78 10.89
N TYR A 235 -0.71 -0.27 11.46
CA TYR A 235 -1.93 -0.10 12.24
C TYR A 235 -1.66 0.52 13.61
N THR A 236 -2.60 1.34 14.08
CA THR A 236 -2.48 2.07 15.34
C THR A 236 -3.25 1.41 16.48
N GLY A 237 -2.77 1.58 17.72
CA GLY A 237 -3.45 1.16 18.95
C GLY A 237 -4.22 2.28 19.65
N ASP A 238 -4.44 3.41 19.00
CA ASP A 238 -5.06 4.61 19.58
C ASP A 238 -6.54 4.77 19.25
N HIS A 239 -7.22 3.69 18.88
CA HIS A 239 -8.66 3.69 18.59
C HIS A 239 -9.38 2.49 19.26
N PRO A 240 -10.73 2.60 19.45
CA PRO A 240 -11.50 1.50 20.01
C PRO A 240 -11.31 0.18 19.24
N GLY A 241 -11.17 -0.93 19.97
CA GLY A 241 -11.03 -2.28 19.40
C GLY A 241 -9.59 -2.80 19.32
N ILE A 242 -8.58 -1.96 19.55
CA ILE A 242 -7.18 -2.37 19.68
C ILE A 242 -6.65 -1.90 21.03
N GLU A 243 -6.02 -2.79 21.80
CA GLU A 243 -5.38 -2.44 23.06
C GLU A 243 -3.94 -1.96 22.84
N LYS A 244 -3.47 -1.00 23.67
CA LYS A 244 -2.09 -0.47 23.57
C LYS A 244 -0.99 -1.54 23.62
N LYS A 245 -1.26 -2.70 24.27
CA LYS A 245 -0.30 -3.82 24.26
C LYS A 245 -0.21 -4.53 22.91
N GLN A 246 -1.25 -4.43 22.06
CA GLN A 246 -1.26 -5.00 20.69
C GLN A 246 -0.57 -4.08 19.70
N SER A 247 -0.72 -2.75 19.84
CA SER A 247 0.04 -1.74 19.11
C SER A 247 0.23 -0.51 19.97
N SER A 248 1.47 -0.11 20.18
CA SER A 248 1.82 1.13 20.90
C SER A 248 1.80 2.36 19.99
N ILE A 249 1.60 2.18 18.69
CA ILE A 249 1.66 3.24 17.68
C ILE A 249 0.42 4.12 17.77
N GLU A 250 0.62 5.43 17.78
CA GLU A 250 -0.44 6.44 17.86
C GLU A 250 -0.36 7.37 16.63
N MET A 251 -1.49 7.69 16.04
CA MET A 251 -1.61 8.66 14.95
C MET A 251 -1.35 10.09 15.45
N GLY A 252 -0.58 10.86 14.70
CA GLY A 252 -0.17 12.21 15.07
C GLY A 252 1.10 12.27 15.92
N LYS A 253 1.83 11.14 16.03
CA LYS A 253 3.09 11.03 16.79
C LYS A 253 4.32 10.80 15.89
N GLY A 254 4.16 10.95 14.60
CA GLY A 254 5.20 10.66 13.61
C GLY A 254 5.20 9.20 13.14
N PRO A 255 6.03 8.89 12.12
CA PRO A 255 6.15 7.55 11.57
C PRO A 255 6.61 6.53 12.61
N SER A 256 6.25 5.27 12.40
CA SER A 256 6.88 4.14 13.08
C SER A 256 8.14 3.70 12.32
N ILE A 257 9.17 3.35 13.06
CA ILE A 257 10.34 2.58 12.60
C ILE A 257 10.17 1.19 13.20
N THR A 258 10.01 0.18 12.34
CA THR A 258 9.86 -1.21 12.77
C THR A 258 11.17 -1.72 13.35
N VAL A 259 11.13 -2.28 14.55
CA VAL A 259 12.23 -3.03 15.16
C VAL A 259 12.13 -4.50 14.79
N SER A 260 10.90 -5.04 14.82
CA SER A 260 10.59 -6.42 14.42
C SER A 260 9.12 -6.57 14.11
N ASP A 261 8.81 -7.31 13.07
CA ASP A 261 7.50 -7.86 12.71
C ASP A 261 7.57 -9.38 12.41
N ALA A 262 8.57 -10.03 13.01
CA ALA A 262 8.93 -11.42 12.73
C ALA A 262 7.81 -12.44 13.00
N GLN A 263 6.87 -12.17 13.91
CA GLN A 263 5.71 -13.03 14.15
C GLN A 263 4.77 -13.09 12.94
N GLY A 264 4.72 -12.03 12.11
CA GLY A 264 4.02 -11.98 10.83
C GLY A 264 4.83 -12.52 9.65
N GLN A 265 5.95 -13.23 9.89
CA GLN A 265 6.92 -13.65 8.88
C GLN A 265 7.67 -12.48 8.22
N GLY A 266 7.70 -11.34 8.89
CA GLY A 266 8.47 -10.18 8.52
C GLY A 266 9.94 -10.27 8.93
N ILE A 267 10.53 -9.14 9.31
CA ILE A 267 11.96 -9.01 9.59
C ILE A 267 12.25 -8.76 11.07
N ILE A 268 13.47 -9.05 11.48
CA ILE A 268 14.12 -8.43 12.63
C ILE A 268 15.13 -7.45 12.04
N VAL A 269 14.92 -6.16 12.26
CA VAL A 269 15.76 -5.11 11.68
C VAL A 269 17.17 -5.21 12.26
N PRO A 270 18.24 -5.29 11.43
CA PRO A 270 19.61 -5.32 11.90
C PRO A 270 19.95 -4.06 12.72
N GLU A 271 20.76 -4.21 13.77
CA GLU A 271 21.13 -3.12 14.67
C GLU A 271 21.68 -1.88 13.93
N GLN A 272 22.51 -2.10 12.92
CA GLN A 272 23.09 -1.03 12.10
C GLN A 272 22.00 -0.24 11.35
N VAL A 273 21.01 -0.93 10.76
CA VAL A 273 19.90 -0.30 10.06
C VAL A 273 19.02 0.47 11.03
N LEU A 274 18.69 -0.13 12.18
CA LEU A 274 17.88 0.54 13.21
C LEU A 274 18.59 1.80 13.73
N LYS A 275 19.91 1.74 13.96
CA LYS A 275 20.72 2.88 14.37
C LYS A 275 20.70 3.98 13.30
N TRP A 276 20.88 3.62 12.03
CA TRP A 276 20.81 4.53 10.90
C TRP A 276 19.49 5.29 10.85
N LEU A 277 18.34 4.58 10.88
CA LEU A 277 17.02 5.18 10.80
C LEU A 277 16.70 6.09 12.00
N LYS A 278 17.12 5.68 13.22
CA LYS A 278 16.97 6.50 14.42
C LYS A 278 17.83 7.78 14.33
N GLU A 279 19.09 7.67 13.91
CA GLU A 279 19.96 8.86 13.75
C GLU A 279 19.41 9.79 12.66
N ALA A 280 18.82 9.26 11.60
CA ALA A 280 18.12 10.07 10.59
C ALA A 280 16.97 10.87 11.21
N ALA A 281 16.12 10.24 12.02
CA ALA A 281 15.01 10.91 12.69
C ALA A 281 15.52 11.98 13.67
N GLU A 282 16.46 11.63 14.54
CA GLU A 282 17.02 12.50 15.58
C GLU A 282 17.75 13.72 14.97
N SER A 283 18.63 13.51 13.98
CA SER A 283 19.35 14.59 13.30
C SER A 283 18.44 15.48 12.45
N GLY A 284 17.30 14.95 11.98
CA GLY A 284 16.27 15.70 11.27
C GLY A 284 15.27 16.39 12.18
N ASN A 285 15.33 16.20 13.51
CA ASN A 285 14.29 16.61 14.47
C ASN A 285 12.90 16.10 14.07
N ILE A 286 12.81 14.88 13.51
CA ILE A 286 11.59 14.26 13.05
C ILE A 286 11.03 13.40 14.19
N PRO A 287 9.77 13.60 14.63
CA PRO A 287 9.17 12.72 15.61
C PRO A 287 9.03 11.31 15.03
N TYR A 288 9.28 10.29 15.84
CA TYR A 288 9.15 8.89 15.42
C TYR A 288 8.74 8.00 16.59
N GLN A 289 8.26 6.83 16.27
CA GLN A 289 7.86 5.80 17.21
C GLN A 289 8.60 4.49 16.87
N LEU A 290 8.90 3.67 17.87
CA LEU A 290 9.47 2.33 17.66
C LEU A 290 8.37 1.29 17.78
N GLU A 291 8.42 0.28 16.91
CA GLU A 291 7.42 -0.78 16.86
C GLU A 291 8.04 -2.17 16.94
N VAL A 292 7.40 -3.02 17.74
CA VAL A 292 7.53 -4.48 17.69
C VAL A 292 6.14 -5.03 17.40
N GLY A 293 5.90 -5.41 16.15
CA GLY A 293 4.60 -5.91 15.67
C GLY A 293 4.43 -7.40 15.91
N GLU A 294 3.18 -7.82 16.11
CA GLU A 294 2.79 -9.24 16.27
C GLU A 294 2.31 -9.88 14.96
N GLY A 295 2.08 -9.09 13.92
CA GLY A 295 1.55 -9.57 12.64
C GLY A 295 1.83 -8.59 11.51
N GLY A 296 1.49 -9.01 10.30
CA GLY A 296 1.79 -8.27 9.09
C GLY A 296 3.16 -8.60 8.52
N THR A 297 3.36 -8.17 7.29
CA THR A 297 4.63 -8.28 6.57
C THR A 297 4.65 -7.19 5.52
N THR A 298 5.84 -6.80 5.06
CA THR A 298 6.02 -5.76 4.05
C THR A 298 7.00 -6.25 2.99
N ASP A 299 7.22 -5.47 1.96
CA ASP A 299 8.23 -5.73 0.94
C ASP A 299 9.62 -6.03 1.53
N ALA A 300 9.96 -5.49 2.70
CA ALA A 300 11.21 -5.77 3.39
C ALA A 300 11.41 -7.27 3.66
N SER A 301 10.33 -8.02 3.89
CA SER A 301 10.37 -9.48 4.15
C SER A 301 10.83 -10.30 2.94
N ALA A 302 10.64 -9.78 1.73
CA ALA A 302 11.16 -10.41 0.52
C ALA A 302 12.55 -9.87 0.14
N ILE A 303 12.77 -8.58 0.37
CA ILE A 303 14.03 -7.90 0.04
C ILE A 303 15.18 -8.47 0.84
N HIS A 304 15.02 -8.61 2.19
CA HIS A 304 16.12 -9.05 3.07
C HIS A 304 16.63 -10.47 2.78
N LEU A 305 15.84 -11.28 2.09
CA LEU A 305 16.21 -12.65 1.69
C LEU A 305 16.81 -12.74 0.27
N ALA A 306 16.96 -11.62 -0.42
CA ALA A 306 17.51 -11.62 -1.76
C ALA A 306 19.04 -11.80 -1.73
N ARG A 307 19.59 -12.57 -2.72
CA ARG A 307 21.03 -12.82 -2.84
C ARG A 307 21.65 -13.42 -1.57
N GLU A 308 22.66 -12.75 -1.02
CA GLU A 308 23.37 -13.13 0.22
C GLU A 308 22.70 -12.51 1.47
N GLY A 309 21.58 -11.83 1.28
CA GLY A 309 20.88 -11.05 2.28
C GLY A 309 21.11 -9.54 2.11
N ILE A 310 20.04 -8.76 2.23
CA ILE A 310 20.07 -7.30 2.12
C ILE A 310 19.61 -6.74 3.47
N PRO A 311 20.47 -6.03 4.24
CA PRO A 311 20.07 -5.35 5.47
C PRO A 311 18.88 -4.44 5.17
N SER A 312 17.73 -4.66 5.82
CA SER A 312 16.49 -3.96 5.49
C SER A 312 15.82 -3.36 6.73
N GLY A 313 15.18 -2.22 6.55
CA GLY A 313 14.34 -1.56 7.54
C GLY A 313 12.97 -1.22 6.98
N VAL A 314 12.06 -0.75 7.85
CA VAL A 314 10.71 -0.33 7.49
C VAL A 314 10.39 1.00 8.16
N ILE A 315 9.82 1.93 7.39
CA ILE A 315 9.28 3.22 7.86
C ILE A 315 7.81 3.29 7.45
N SER A 316 6.91 3.52 8.42
CA SER A 316 5.47 3.49 8.15
C SER A 316 4.72 4.67 8.76
N PRO A 317 3.89 5.39 7.99
CA PRO A 317 2.93 6.31 8.59
C PRO A 317 1.84 5.50 9.31
N PRO A 318 1.46 5.92 10.55
CA PRO A 318 0.36 5.32 11.28
C PRO A 318 -0.95 5.41 10.51
N SER A 319 -1.66 4.28 10.37
CA SER A 319 -2.95 4.20 9.67
C SER A 319 -3.98 3.42 10.48
N ARG A 320 -5.25 3.75 10.33
CA ARG A 320 -6.38 3.00 10.89
C ARG A 320 -7.13 2.30 9.77
N TYR A 321 -7.76 1.16 10.11
CA TYR A 321 -8.67 0.46 9.21
C TYR A 321 -8.00 -0.01 7.91
N ILE A 322 -6.75 -0.46 8.00
CA ILE A 322 -5.99 -1.04 6.89
C ILE A 322 -6.79 -2.20 6.25
N HIS A 323 -6.64 -2.44 4.95
CA HIS A 323 -7.39 -3.43 4.16
C HIS A 323 -8.91 -3.20 4.17
N THR A 324 -9.32 -1.93 4.24
CA THR A 324 -10.72 -1.52 4.07
C THR A 324 -10.82 -0.35 3.09
N PRO A 325 -12.03 -0.09 2.55
CA PRO A 325 -12.20 1.07 1.66
C PRO A 325 -12.10 2.43 2.36
N VAL A 326 -11.99 2.46 3.69
CA VAL A 326 -12.09 3.67 4.53
C VAL A 326 -10.91 3.84 5.48
N SER A 327 -9.71 3.52 5.03
CA SER A 327 -8.48 3.77 5.81
C SER A 327 -8.38 5.24 6.21
N VAL A 328 -7.75 5.50 7.35
CA VAL A 328 -7.56 6.87 7.89
C VAL A 328 -6.09 7.06 8.24
N LEU A 329 -5.51 8.19 7.85
CA LEU A 329 -4.17 8.60 8.25
C LEU A 329 -4.08 10.10 8.54
N SER A 330 -2.94 10.52 9.12
CA SER A 330 -2.57 11.91 9.38
C SER A 330 -1.64 12.44 8.30
N LEU A 331 -1.94 13.60 7.73
CA LEU A 331 -1.07 14.25 6.76
C LEU A 331 0.26 14.67 7.38
N SER A 332 0.27 15.05 8.66
CA SER A 332 1.52 15.38 9.37
C SER A 332 2.41 14.16 9.59
N ASP A 333 1.83 12.98 9.87
CA ASP A 333 2.61 11.74 9.97
C ASP A 333 3.17 11.32 8.61
N LEU A 334 2.39 11.46 7.54
CA LEU A 334 2.84 11.19 6.17
C LEU A 334 3.98 12.13 5.76
N GLU A 335 3.88 13.42 6.07
CA GLU A 335 4.91 14.43 5.84
C GLU A 335 6.21 14.09 6.59
N ASN A 336 6.11 13.77 7.89
CA ASN A 336 7.24 13.35 8.71
C ASN A 336 7.89 12.05 8.18
N SER A 337 7.08 11.12 7.67
CA SER A 337 7.56 9.88 7.06
C SER A 337 8.40 10.15 5.81
N ALA A 338 7.92 11.03 4.92
CA ALA A 338 8.66 11.42 3.72
C ALA A 338 9.97 12.17 4.06
N GLN A 339 9.94 13.01 5.09
CA GLN A 339 11.15 13.69 5.59
C GLN A 339 12.17 12.67 6.14
N LEU A 340 11.70 11.65 6.88
CA LEU A 340 12.55 10.60 7.41
C LEU A 340 13.21 9.77 6.30
N VAL A 341 12.47 9.41 5.27
CA VAL A 341 13.01 8.72 4.09
C VAL A 341 14.13 9.55 3.45
N ALA A 342 13.89 10.84 3.19
CA ALA A 342 14.90 11.71 2.59
C ALA A 342 16.14 11.86 3.49
N LYS A 343 15.93 12.04 4.79
CA LYS A 343 17.03 12.18 5.76
C LYS A 343 17.84 10.91 5.92
N ALA A 344 17.20 9.74 5.90
CA ALA A 344 17.89 8.46 5.91
C ALA A 344 18.83 8.32 4.70
N VAL A 345 18.34 8.65 3.50
CA VAL A 345 19.19 8.65 2.29
C VAL A 345 20.37 9.62 2.42
N GLU A 346 20.14 10.83 2.94
CA GLU A 346 21.18 11.86 3.07
C GLU A 346 22.38 11.41 3.91
N ILE A 347 22.14 10.62 4.97
CA ILE A 347 23.19 10.22 5.90
C ILE A 347 23.67 8.77 5.73
N ALA A 348 23.17 8.05 4.73
CA ALA A 348 23.44 6.62 4.54
C ALA A 348 24.93 6.30 4.37
N ASP A 349 25.68 7.19 3.73
CA ASP A 349 27.14 7.06 3.51
C ASP A 349 27.98 7.02 4.80
N ARG A 350 27.36 7.26 5.96
CA ARG A 350 28.00 7.13 7.27
C ARG A 350 27.84 5.74 7.88
N PHE A 351 26.98 4.91 7.30
CA PHE A 351 26.58 3.62 7.84
C PHE A 351 26.91 2.45 6.91
N PHE A 352 26.96 2.69 5.60
CA PHE A 352 27.12 1.66 4.57
C PHE A 352 28.18 2.04 3.53
#